data_8cf6016a3083bf6e0b623fb71e12f3bb
#
_entry.id   8cf6016a3083bf6e0b623fb71e12f3bb
#
_cell.length_a   1.000
_cell.length_b   1.000
_cell.length_c   1.000
_cell.angle_alpha   90.00
_cell.angle_beta   90.00
_cell.angle_gamma   90.00
#
_symmetry.space_group_name_H-M   'P 1'
#
loop_
_entity.id
_entity.type
_entity.pdbx_description
1 polymer ?
#
loop_
_entity_poly.entity_id
_entity_poly.type
_entity_poly.pdbx_seq_one_letter_code
_entity_poly.pdbx_strand_id
1 'polypeptide(L)'
;MQQWTIEAPEQLTFGPVESLDVRIVAGRLAVLASEGPPTLEVAEFESASPLMVTYDEDARELSVTYKDLSWDGLLGWLRRDRRRTVLTITVPKGCSVNAGVVSAPAVVAGFEKMTQVRSVNAEIVLDGVSGNVSATTVSGPVESRAMDGDLAFKSVSGDLTVADGTPRRLKANTVSGRITADLALRPTGHVTLNSVSGDILVRLPENVDADVSVRSTSGRLMSTFEELFNTSSPGTKTMSGRLGGGMASLSAITVSGEVALLKGEKE
;
A
#
# COMPACT_ATOMS: atom_id res chain seq x y z
N MET A 1 -4.61 6.14 30.70
CA MET A 1 -3.94 6.90 29.62
C MET A 1 -2.62 7.47 30.12
N GLN A 2 -1.52 7.16 29.47
CA GLN A 2 -0.16 7.64 29.77
C GLN A 2 0.31 8.49 28.57
N GLN A 3 1.12 9.54 28.82
CA GLN A 3 1.57 10.45 27.77
C GLN A 3 3.04 10.83 27.98
N TRP A 4 3.81 10.80 26.89
CA TRP A 4 5.21 11.22 26.84
C TRP A 4 5.38 12.31 25.78
N THR A 5 6.31 13.18 26.03
CA THR A 5 6.75 14.24 25.12
C THR A 5 8.19 13.98 24.74
N ILE A 6 8.45 13.56 23.50
CA ILE A 6 9.76 13.18 23.04
C ILE A 6 10.43 14.35 22.34
N GLU A 7 11.61 14.73 22.83
CA GLU A 7 12.45 15.82 22.31
C GLU A 7 13.89 15.38 22.01
N ALA A 8 14.21 14.12 22.27
CA ALA A 8 15.52 13.51 22.05
C ALA A 8 15.38 12.03 21.71
N PRO A 9 16.41 11.35 21.22
CA PRO A 9 16.45 9.91 21.08
C PRO A 9 16.07 9.20 22.38
N GLU A 10 15.08 8.31 22.30
CA GLU A 10 14.51 7.60 23.45
C GLU A 10 13.91 6.26 23.03
N GLN A 11 13.84 5.33 23.97
CA GLN A 11 13.17 4.05 23.80
C GLN A 11 12.10 3.87 24.90
N LEU A 12 10.88 3.53 24.49
CA LEU A 12 9.76 3.24 25.37
C LEU A 12 9.26 1.81 25.15
N THR A 13 8.76 1.21 26.22
CA THR A 13 8.11 -0.11 26.19
C THR A 13 6.72 0.03 26.77
N PHE A 14 5.75 -0.64 26.13
CA PHE A 14 4.34 -0.53 26.48
C PHE A 14 3.76 -1.87 26.92
N GLY A 15 2.61 -1.83 27.52
CA GLY A 15 1.74 -2.98 27.71
C GLY A 15 1.17 -3.48 26.36
N PRO A 16 0.16 -4.38 26.39
CA PRO A 16 -0.44 -4.91 25.17
C PRO A 16 -1.01 -3.81 24.27
N VAL A 17 -0.66 -3.82 22.96
CA VAL A 17 -1.15 -2.89 21.94
C VAL A 17 -1.98 -3.65 20.91
N GLU A 18 -3.21 -3.22 20.66
CA GLU A 18 -4.13 -3.76 19.65
C GLU A 18 -4.38 -2.79 18.49
N SER A 19 -4.11 -1.50 18.71
CA SER A 19 -4.25 -0.43 17.70
C SER A 19 -3.06 0.52 17.76
N LEU A 20 -2.47 0.83 16.61
CA LEU A 20 -1.40 1.80 16.44
C LEU A 20 -1.82 2.90 15.48
N ASP A 21 -1.75 4.15 15.91
CA ASP A 21 -1.87 5.35 15.06
C ASP A 21 -0.54 6.11 15.08
N VAL A 22 0.18 6.14 13.97
CA VAL A 22 1.47 6.84 13.86
C VAL A 22 1.46 7.84 12.74
N ARG A 23 1.90 9.08 13.02
CA ARG A 23 1.97 10.16 12.03
C ARG A 23 3.27 10.93 12.15
N ILE A 24 4.06 10.91 11.09
CA ILE A 24 5.33 11.67 11.01
C ILE A 24 5.44 12.47 9.72
N VAL A 25 6.28 13.49 9.73
CA VAL A 25 6.44 14.39 8.57
C VAL A 25 7.61 13.94 7.69
N ALA A 26 8.79 13.84 8.23
CA ALA A 26 10.00 13.47 7.51
C ALA A 26 10.91 12.59 8.40
N GLY A 27 11.92 11.99 7.82
CA GLY A 27 12.81 11.03 8.48
C GLY A 27 12.60 9.62 7.94
N ARG A 28 12.32 8.66 8.79
CA ARG A 28 12.02 7.27 8.42
C ARG A 28 11.06 6.65 9.43
N LEU A 29 10.14 5.85 8.96
CA LEU A 29 9.22 5.08 9.77
C LEU A 29 9.39 3.58 9.49
N ALA A 30 9.62 2.79 10.52
CA ALA A 30 9.51 1.34 10.46
C ALA A 30 8.45 0.87 11.47
N VAL A 31 7.44 0.15 11.01
CA VAL A 31 6.43 -0.50 11.85
C VAL A 31 6.52 -1.99 11.59
N LEU A 32 6.95 -2.74 12.58
CA LEU A 32 7.30 -4.15 12.45
C LEU A 32 6.46 -5.01 13.40
N ALA A 33 5.93 -6.10 12.88
CA ALA A 33 5.29 -7.10 13.71
C ALA A 33 6.32 -7.89 14.52
N SER A 34 6.06 -8.08 15.82
CA SER A 34 6.94 -8.82 16.74
C SER A 34 6.11 -9.62 17.74
N GLU A 35 6.66 -10.71 18.23
CA GLU A 35 6.11 -11.48 19.35
C GLU A 35 6.59 -10.95 20.73
N GLY A 36 7.54 -10.01 20.72
CA GLY A 36 8.04 -9.36 21.92
C GLY A 36 7.11 -8.28 22.47
N PRO A 37 7.50 -7.63 23.57
CA PRO A 37 6.76 -6.49 24.11
C PRO A 37 6.71 -5.35 23.09
N PRO A 38 5.60 -4.61 23.03
CA PRO A 38 5.51 -3.42 22.18
C PRO A 38 6.55 -2.38 22.56
N THR A 39 7.30 -1.89 21.57
CA THR A 39 8.35 -0.88 21.77
C THR A 39 8.24 0.24 20.76
N LEU A 40 8.66 1.41 21.18
CA LEU A 40 8.90 2.58 20.35
C LEU A 40 10.36 3.00 20.55
N GLU A 41 11.12 3.08 19.47
CA GLU A 41 12.48 3.58 19.44
C GLU A 41 12.54 4.83 18.56
N VAL A 42 12.99 5.93 19.13
CA VAL A 42 13.33 7.17 18.43
C VAL A 42 14.85 7.21 18.31
N ALA A 43 15.38 6.83 17.16
CA ALA A 43 16.84 6.78 16.92
C ALA A 43 17.43 8.15 16.59
N GLU A 44 16.68 8.98 15.86
CA GLU A 44 17.06 10.36 15.53
C GLU A 44 15.87 11.28 15.73
N PHE A 45 16.11 12.44 16.31
CA PHE A 45 15.11 13.46 16.52
C PHE A 45 15.69 14.85 16.18
N GLU A 46 15.24 15.41 15.07
CA GLU A 46 15.58 16.76 14.61
C GLU A 46 14.26 17.53 14.32
N SER A 47 13.62 18.00 15.36
CA SER A 47 12.35 18.71 15.23
C SER A 47 12.25 19.86 16.22
N ALA A 48 11.69 20.98 15.78
CA ALA A 48 11.33 22.09 16.65
C ALA A 48 10.04 21.82 17.45
N SER A 49 9.23 20.87 17.01
CA SER A 49 8.01 20.46 17.72
C SER A 49 8.22 19.07 18.34
N PRO A 50 7.83 18.86 19.58
CA PRO A 50 7.96 17.57 20.24
C PRO A 50 7.05 16.52 19.60
N LEU A 51 7.48 15.27 19.63
CA LEU A 51 6.67 14.12 19.28
C LEU A 51 5.87 13.70 20.51
N MET A 52 4.55 13.62 20.36
CA MET A 52 3.63 13.21 21.40
C MET A 52 3.37 11.71 21.26
N VAL A 53 3.63 10.98 22.33
CA VAL A 53 3.31 9.55 22.45
C VAL A 53 2.23 9.40 23.50
N THR A 54 1.13 8.78 23.14
CA THR A 54 0.02 8.52 24.04
C THR A 54 -0.29 7.03 24.03
N TYR A 55 -0.35 6.43 25.21
CA TYR A 55 -0.75 5.04 25.39
C TYR A 55 -1.98 4.96 26.28
N ASP A 56 -3.04 4.40 25.76
CA ASP A 56 -4.25 4.08 26.52
C ASP A 56 -4.27 2.58 26.82
N GLU A 57 -4.09 2.25 28.08
CA GLU A 57 -4.02 0.87 28.55
C GLU A 57 -5.37 0.16 28.45
N ASP A 58 -6.47 0.87 28.70
CA ASP A 58 -7.83 0.31 28.65
C ASP A 58 -8.25 0.02 27.20
N ALA A 59 -7.96 0.95 26.28
CA ALA A 59 -8.22 0.82 24.86
C ALA A 59 -7.14 0.01 24.11
N ARG A 60 -5.98 -0.24 24.76
CA ARG A 60 -4.77 -0.85 24.15
C ARG A 60 -4.34 -0.13 22.88
N GLU A 61 -4.44 1.18 22.87
CA GLU A 61 -4.13 2.04 21.76
C GLU A 61 -2.84 2.81 22.00
N LEU A 62 -1.92 2.74 21.02
CA LEU A 62 -0.69 3.53 20.98
C LEU A 62 -0.82 4.57 19.87
N SER A 63 -0.69 5.84 20.23
CA SER A 63 -0.68 6.96 19.26
C SER A 63 0.63 7.71 19.34
N VAL A 64 1.22 7.97 18.17
CA VAL A 64 2.51 8.66 17.99
C VAL A 64 2.34 9.74 16.94
N THR A 65 2.30 11.01 17.35
CA THR A 65 2.02 12.11 16.43
C THR A 65 2.64 13.43 16.89
N TYR A 66 2.80 14.37 15.98
CA TYR A 66 3.08 15.75 16.35
C TYR A 66 1.79 16.47 16.75
N LYS A 67 1.83 17.30 17.80
CA LYS A 67 0.67 17.98 18.41
C LYS A 67 -0.20 18.77 17.41
N ASP A 68 0.40 19.28 16.35
CA ASP A 68 -0.22 20.17 15.35
C ASP A 68 -0.47 19.45 14.00
N LEU A 69 -0.30 18.12 13.94
CA LEU A 69 -0.51 17.32 12.73
C LEU A 69 -1.93 16.76 12.71
N SER A 70 -2.89 17.51 12.16
CA SER A 70 -4.22 17.00 11.84
C SER A 70 -4.36 16.78 10.33
N TRP A 71 -4.92 15.64 9.92
CA TRP A 71 -5.20 15.34 8.50
C TRP A 71 -6.33 16.17 7.89
N ASP A 72 -7.10 16.87 8.72
CA ASP A 72 -8.25 17.67 8.27
C ASP A 72 -7.86 19.04 7.71
N GLY A 73 -6.59 19.44 7.84
CA GLY A 73 -6.08 20.71 7.34
C GLY A 73 -4.97 20.57 6.30
N LEU A 74 -5.31 20.57 5.01
CA LEU A 74 -4.35 20.51 3.90
C LEU A 74 -3.26 21.61 3.89
N LEU A 75 -3.37 22.63 4.73
CA LEU A 75 -2.46 23.79 4.76
C LEU A 75 -1.48 23.77 5.96
N GLY A 76 -1.70 22.96 6.99
CA GLY A 76 -0.84 22.91 8.18
C GLY A 76 0.54 22.31 7.94
N TRP A 77 0.69 21.44 6.94
CA TRP A 77 1.93 20.73 6.62
C TRP A 77 2.81 21.41 5.56
N LEU A 78 2.36 22.50 4.98
CA LEU A 78 3.17 23.40 4.13
C LEU A 78 4.15 24.28 4.94
N ARG A 79 4.10 24.24 6.28
CA ARG A 79 5.09 24.91 7.11
C ARG A 79 6.42 24.16 7.03
N ARG A 80 7.44 24.84 6.56
CA ARG A 80 8.84 24.39 6.37
C ARG A 80 9.59 24.05 7.68
N ASP A 81 8.92 23.52 8.69
CA ASP A 81 9.62 23.12 9.91
C ASP A 81 10.35 21.79 9.64
N ARG A 82 11.64 21.78 9.96
CA ARG A 82 12.46 20.55 9.92
C ARG A 82 11.95 19.60 10.99
N ARG A 83 11.06 18.68 10.63
CA ARG A 83 10.52 17.64 11.52
C ARG A 83 11.02 16.28 11.06
N ARG A 84 12.30 16.04 11.27
CA ARG A 84 12.90 14.77 10.89
C ARG A 84 12.99 13.87 12.12
N THR A 85 12.41 12.67 12.02
CA THR A 85 12.45 11.65 13.07
C THR A 85 12.67 10.28 12.46
N VAL A 86 13.61 9.55 12.97
CA VAL A 86 13.80 8.12 12.63
C VAL A 86 13.16 7.29 13.73
N LEU A 87 12.11 6.58 13.36
CA LEU A 87 11.21 5.92 14.26
C LEU A 87 11.06 4.44 13.92
N THR A 88 11.26 3.58 14.91
CA THR A 88 10.96 2.15 14.81
C THR A 88 9.94 1.79 15.87
N ILE A 89 8.82 1.19 15.44
CA ILE A 89 7.75 0.72 16.33
C ILE A 89 7.61 -0.78 16.12
N THR A 90 7.67 -1.55 17.21
CA THR A 90 7.36 -2.97 17.17
C THR A 90 6.09 -3.22 17.97
N VAL A 91 5.12 -3.92 17.36
CA VAL A 91 3.84 -4.27 17.99
C VAL A 91 3.42 -5.68 17.55
N PRO A 92 2.48 -6.34 18.25
CA PRO A 92 2.02 -7.66 17.87
C PRO A 92 1.44 -7.70 16.44
N LYS A 93 1.65 -8.81 15.72
CA LYS A 93 1.13 -9.04 14.35
C LYS A 93 -0.39 -8.85 14.22
N GLY A 94 -1.12 -9.11 15.30
CA GLY A 94 -2.57 -8.88 15.39
C GLY A 94 -2.95 -7.43 15.73
N CYS A 95 -2.04 -6.47 15.70
CA CYS A 95 -2.32 -5.05 15.86
C CYS A 95 -2.90 -4.46 14.58
N SER A 96 -3.91 -3.59 14.70
CA SER A 96 -4.38 -2.76 13.59
C SER A 96 -3.46 -1.55 13.44
N VAL A 97 -2.97 -1.27 12.24
CA VAL A 97 -1.99 -0.21 11.99
C VAL A 97 -2.60 0.89 11.12
N ASN A 98 -2.51 2.13 11.59
CA ASN A 98 -2.78 3.34 10.81
C ASN A 98 -1.52 4.20 10.78
N ALA A 99 -0.82 4.22 9.64
CA ALA A 99 0.41 4.96 9.46
C ALA A 99 0.23 6.10 8.46
N GLY A 100 0.61 7.31 8.84
CA GLY A 100 0.56 8.51 8.01
C GLY A 100 1.93 9.16 7.89
N VAL A 101 2.41 9.37 6.68
CA VAL A 101 3.70 10.00 6.41
C VAL A 101 3.57 11.11 5.35
N VAL A 102 4.36 12.15 5.47
CA VAL A 102 4.39 13.20 4.43
C VAL A 102 5.52 12.92 3.45
N SER A 103 6.76 12.90 3.91
CA SER A 103 7.98 12.68 3.11
C SER A 103 8.95 11.68 3.75
N ALA A 104 8.52 10.98 4.79
CA ALA A 104 9.30 9.93 5.45
C ALA A 104 9.05 8.59 4.77
N PRO A 105 10.04 7.95 4.15
CA PRO A 105 9.90 6.56 3.73
C PRO A 105 9.40 5.68 4.87
N ALA A 106 8.44 4.80 4.56
CA ALA A 106 7.78 3.96 5.55
C ALA A 106 7.84 2.48 5.17
N VAL A 107 8.20 1.64 6.13
CA VAL A 107 8.14 0.18 6.03
C VAL A 107 7.13 -0.34 7.04
N VAL A 108 6.18 -1.16 6.60
CA VAL A 108 5.19 -1.82 7.44
C VAL A 108 5.23 -3.31 7.14
N ALA A 109 5.58 -4.14 8.12
CA ALA A 109 5.86 -5.54 7.87
C ALA A 109 5.21 -6.50 8.87
N GLY A 110 4.66 -7.61 8.36
CA GLY A 110 4.24 -8.79 9.12
C GLY A 110 2.86 -8.70 9.78
N PHE A 111 1.98 -7.78 9.39
CA PHE A 111 0.67 -7.60 10.01
C PHE A 111 -0.43 -8.44 9.35
N GLU A 112 -1.34 -8.97 10.18
CA GLU A 112 -2.43 -9.86 9.76
C GLU A 112 -3.82 -9.21 9.81
N LYS A 113 -3.96 -8.03 10.45
CA LYS A 113 -5.22 -7.29 10.56
C LYS A 113 -5.25 -6.09 9.61
N MET A 114 -6.12 -5.13 9.93
CA MET A 114 -6.26 -3.92 9.13
C MET A 114 -4.97 -3.09 9.15
N THR A 115 -4.41 -2.87 7.98
CA THR A 115 -3.24 -2.00 7.78
C THR A 115 -3.63 -0.86 6.85
N GLN A 116 -3.64 0.35 7.36
CA GLN A 116 -3.90 1.55 6.59
C GLN A 116 -2.65 2.42 6.53
N VAL A 117 -2.18 2.72 5.32
CA VAL A 117 -1.01 3.59 5.13
C VAL A 117 -1.37 4.75 4.22
N ARG A 118 -0.99 5.95 4.63
CA ARG A 118 -1.20 7.16 3.85
C ARG A 118 0.12 7.90 3.67
N SER A 119 0.42 8.31 2.45
CA SER A 119 1.60 9.11 2.12
C SER A 119 1.23 10.32 1.27
N VAL A 120 2.06 11.33 1.31
CA VAL A 120 1.98 12.41 0.33
C VAL A 120 2.97 12.16 -0.80
N ASN A 121 4.26 12.07 -0.51
CA ASN A 121 5.32 11.88 -1.50
C ASN A 121 6.41 10.88 -1.07
N ALA A 122 6.18 10.15 0.02
CA ALA A 122 7.12 9.17 0.51
C ALA A 122 6.87 7.78 -0.09
N GLU A 123 7.92 7.03 -0.25
CA GLU A 123 7.88 5.60 -0.56
C GLU A 123 7.28 4.82 0.61
N ILE A 124 6.42 3.87 0.29
CA ILE A 124 5.83 2.92 1.24
C ILE A 124 6.20 1.50 0.81
N VAL A 125 6.75 0.73 1.73
CA VAL A 125 7.00 -0.72 1.55
C VAL A 125 6.09 -1.47 2.52
N LEU A 126 5.26 -2.36 1.97
CA LEU A 126 4.41 -3.30 2.70
C LEU A 126 4.98 -4.70 2.49
N ASP A 127 5.44 -5.36 3.53
CA ASP A 127 6.11 -6.65 3.42
C ASP A 127 5.42 -7.71 4.29
N GLY A 128 5.02 -8.83 3.67
CA GLY A 128 4.37 -9.93 4.38
C GLY A 128 3.09 -9.51 5.10
N VAL A 129 2.34 -8.54 4.55
CA VAL A 129 1.08 -8.08 5.14
C VAL A 129 -0.10 -8.90 4.62
N SER A 130 -1.02 -9.21 5.51
CA SER A 130 -2.24 -9.94 5.18
C SER A 130 -3.48 -9.20 5.72
N GLY A 131 -4.67 -9.77 5.49
CA GLY A 131 -5.91 -9.16 5.93
C GLY A 131 -6.39 -8.01 5.03
N ASN A 132 -6.83 -6.91 5.63
CA ASN A 132 -7.35 -5.76 4.89
C ASN A 132 -6.32 -4.65 4.83
N VAL A 133 -5.73 -4.42 3.67
CA VAL A 133 -4.69 -3.41 3.45
C VAL A 133 -5.24 -2.26 2.62
N SER A 134 -5.03 -1.03 3.07
CA SER A 134 -5.37 0.20 2.34
C SER A 134 -4.14 1.10 2.24
N ALA A 135 -3.67 1.35 1.03
CA ALA A 135 -2.57 2.27 0.76
C ALA A 135 -3.08 3.46 -0.08
N THR A 136 -2.87 4.66 0.42
CA THR A 136 -3.25 5.90 -0.30
C THR A 136 -2.06 6.84 -0.37
N THR A 137 -1.71 7.26 -1.57
CA THR A 137 -0.61 8.22 -1.78
C THR A 137 -1.00 9.31 -2.76
N VAL A 138 -0.32 10.44 -2.72
CA VAL A 138 -0.46 11.46 -3.78
C VAL A 138 0.55 11.18 -4.89
N SER A 139 1.84 11.05 -4.55
CA SER A 139 2.92 10.87 -5.54
C SER A 139 4.00 9.86 -5.14
N GLY A 140 4.03 9.40 -3.89
CA GLY A 140 5.00 8.40 -3.44
C GLY A 140 4.69 7.00 -4.00
N PRO A 141 5.69 6.21 -4.37
CA PRO A 141 5.49 4.84 -4.79
C PRO A 141 5.08 3.95 -3.62
N VAL A 142 4.30 2.91 -3.91
CA VAL A 142 3.94 1.86 -2.97
C VAL A 142 4.41 0.52 -3.52
N GLU A 143 5.22 -0.18 -2.76
CA GLU A 143 5.65 -1.54 -3.03
C GLU A 143 5.02 -2.50 -2.01
N SER A 144 4.37 -3.56 -2.49
CA SER A 144 3.79 -4.60 -1.65
C SER A 144 4.41 -5.95 -2.04
N ARG A 145 5.04 -6.61 -1.09
CA ARG A 145 5.70 -7.91 -1.26
C ARG A 145 5.01 -8.98 -0.44
N ALA A 146 4.91 -10.19 -0.98
CA ALA A 146 4.33 -11.37 -0.32
C ALA A 146 2.97 -11.05 0.34
N MET A 147 2.14 -10.34 -0.38
CA MET A 147 0.85 -9.88 0.10
C MET A 147 -0.20 -10.97 0.00
N ASP A 148 -0.99 -11.14 1.06
CA ASP A 148 -2.12 -12.06 1.13
C ASP A 148 -3.37 -11.35 1.70
N GLY A 149 -4.51 -11.48 1.04
CA GLY A 149 -5.76 -10.87 1.49
C GLY A 149 -6.30 -9.80 0.55
N ASP A 150 -6.78 -8.69 1.10
CA ASP A 150 -7.39 -7.61 0.32
C ASP A 150 -6.46 -6.40 0.28
N LEU A 151 -6.14 -5.90 -0.92
CA LEU A 151 -5.37 -4.65 -1.11
C LEU A 151 -6.20 -3.62 -1.86
N ALA A 152 -6.41 -2.47 -1.25
CA ALA A 152 -6.97 -1.28 -1.88
C ALA A 152 -5.88 -0.20 -2.01
N PHE A 153 -5.52 0.14 -3.24
CA PHE A 153 -4.58 1.20 -3.55
C PHE A 153 -5.26 2.37 -4.23
N LYS A 154 -4.91 3.58 -3.81
CA LYS A 154 -5.35 4.82 -4.44
C LYS A 154 -4.19 5.79 -4.56
N SER A 155 -4.02 6.37 -5.76
CA SER A 155 -2.97 7.36 -6.01
C SER A 155 -3.42 8.42 -7.02
N VAL A 156 -2.72 9.54 -7.01
CA VAL A 156 -2.78 10.49 -8.14
C VAL A 156 -1.68 10.17 -9.14
N SER A 157 -0.42 10.15 -8.71
CA SER A 157 0.74 9.91 -9.59
C SER A 157 1.78 8.92 -9.03
N GLY A 158 1.55 8.36 -7.85
CA GLY A 158 2.41 7.33 -7.28
C GLY A 158 2.18 5.97 -7.94
N ASP A 159 3.25 5.24 -8.13
CA ASP A 159 3.27 3.90 -8.72
C ASP A 159 2.86 2.85 -7.68
N LEU A 160 2.29 1.75 -8.16
CA LEU A 160 2.07 0.53 -7.37
C LEU A 160 2.90 -0.61 -7.96
N THR A 161 3.69 -1.25 -7.12
CA THR A 161 4.34 -2.53 -7.43
C THR A 161 3.85 -3.59 -6.45
N VAL A 162 3.27 -4.67 -6.96
CA VAL A 162 2.94 -5.87 -6.17
C VAL A 162 3.83 -7.00 -6.64
N ALA A 163 4.66 -7.53 -5.75
CA ALA A 163 5.55 -8.65 -6.00
C ALA A 163 5.09 -9.86 -5.16
N ASP A 164 4.99 -11.04 -5.79
CA ASP A 164 4.60 -12.30 -5.17
C ASP A 164 3.27 -12.20 -4.41
N GLY A 165 2.29 -11.53 -5.03
CA GLY A 165 0.98 -11.32 -4.43
C GLY A 165 0.03 -12.50 -4.66
N THR A 166 -0.67 -12.94 -3.60
CA THR A 166 -1.77 -13.90 -3.68
C THR A 166 -3.09 -13.27 -3.17
N PRO A 167 -3.53 -12.14 -3.77
CA PRO A 167 -4.66 -11.40 -3.23
C PRO A 167 -5.97 -12.17 -3.42
N ARG A 168 -6.84 -12.06 -2.41
CA ARG A 168 -8.26 -12.39 -2.57
C ARG A 168 -8.95 -11.27 -3.35
N ARG A 169 -8.63 -10.02 -3.04
CA ARG A 169 -9.10 -8.85 -3.78
C ARG A 169 -7.98 -7.84 -3.92
N LEU A 170 -7.69 -7.45 -5.15
CA LEU A 170 -6.80 -6.31 -5.44
C LEU A 170 -7.60 -5.23 -6.17
N LYS A 171 -7.69 -4.04 -5.59
CA LYS A 171 -8.28 -2.87 -6.24
C LYS A 171 -7.28 -1.73 -6.27
N ALA A 172 -6.78 -1.41 -7.45
CA ALA A 172 -5.86 -0.30 -7.64
C ALA A 172 -6.48 0.78 -8.53
N ASN A 173 -6.41 2.03 -8.09
CA ASN A 173 -6.88 3.18 -8.84
C ASN A 173 -5.81 4.26 -8.84
N THR A 174 -5.42 4.72 -10.01
CA THR A 174 -4.47 5.83 -10.16
C THR A 174 -4.89 6.77 -11.30
N VAL A 175 -4.39 7.98 -11.29
CA VAL A 175 -4.59 8.88 -12.43
C VAL A 175 -3.45 8.71 -13.44
N SER A 176 -2.19 8.80 -13.00
CA SER A 176 -1.03 8.75 -13.89
C SER A 176 0.09 7.80 -13.44
N GLY A 177 -0.01 7.20 -12.27
CA GLY A 177 0.96 6.23 -11.78
C GLY A 177 0.90 4.90 -12.54
N ARG A 178 2.04 4.23 -12.64
CA ARG A 178 2.13 2.88 -13.19
C ARG A 178 1.65 1.85 -12.17
N ILE A 179 0.98 0.81 -12.65
CA ILE A 179 0.63 -0.38 -11.85
C ILE A 179 1.40 -1.57 -12.41
N THR A 180 2.28 -2.15 -11.61
CA THR A 180 2.99 -3.39 -11.93
C THR A 180 2.58 -4.43 -10.90
N ALA A 181 2.07 -5.58 -11.35
CA ALA A 181 1.58 -6.60 -10.45
C ALA A 181 2.00 -8.00 -10.91
N ASP A 182 2.70 -8.71 -10.06
CA ASP A 182 3.03 -10.12 -10.19
C ASP A 182 2.13 -10.91 -9.23
N LEU A 183 1.19 -11.68 -9.78
CA LEU A 183 0.08 -12.22 -9.03
C LEU A 183 -0.11 -13.71 -9.30
N ALA A 184 -0.25 -14.49 -8.24
CA ALA A 184 -0.87 -15.80 -8.28
C ALA A 184 -2.34 -15.68 -7.87
N LEU A 185 -3.25 -15.68 -8.86
CA LEU A 185 -4.67 -15.52 -8.59
C LEU A 185 -5.24 -16.74 -7.89
N ARG A 186 -5.94 -16.49 -6.79
CA ARG A 186 -6.71 -17.54 -6.09
C ARG A 186 -7.99 -17.87 -6.86
N PRO A 187 -8.51 -19.08 -6.74
CA PRO A 187 -9.89 -19.36 -7.15
C PRO A 187 -10.84 -18.34 -6.50
N THR A 188 -11.75 -17.76 -7.27
CA THR A 188 -12.64 -16.66 -6.84
C THR A 188 -11.94 -15.34 -6.47
N GLY A 189 -10.65 -15.18 -6.79
CA GLY A 189 -9.92 -13.92 -6.64
C GLY A 189 -10.44 -12.81 -7.56
N HIS A 190 -10.43 -11.55 -7.11
CA HIS A 190 -10.91 -10.42 -7.87
C HIS A 190 -9.84 -9.35 -7.98
N VAL A 191 -9.38 -9.08 -9.20
CA VAL A 191 -8.40 -8.03 -9.48
C VAL A 191 -9.06 -6.95 -10.34
N THR A 192 -9.02 -5.70 -9.87
CA THR A 192 -9.54 -4.53 -10.58
C THR A 192 -8.48 -3.43 -10.60
N LEU A 193 -7.97 -3.11 -11.77
CA LEU A 193 -6.92 -2.14 -11.98
C LEU A 193 -7.44 -1.01 -12.87
N ASN A 194 -7.42 0.21 -12.38
CA ASN A 194 -7.90 1.37 -13.11
C ASN A 194 -6.84 2.46 -13.15
N SER A 195 -6.58 2.98 -14.34
CA SER A 195 -5.72 4.14 -14.56
C SER A 195 -6.36 5.11 -15.55
N VAL A 196 -6.00 6.38 -15.51
CA VAL A 196 -6.36 7.29 -16.59
C VAL A 196 -5.27 7.31 -17.66
N SER A 197 -4.01 7.54 -17.28
CA SER A 197 -2.89 7.64 -18.24
C SER A 197 -1.67 6.78 -17.88
N GLY A 198 -1.65 6.15 -16.71
CA GLY A 198 -0.57 5.24 -16.30
C GLY A 198 -0.69 3.87 -16.96
N ASP A 199 0.45 3.25 -17.19
CA ASP A 199 0.53 1.89 -17.73
C ASP A 199 0.16 0.85 -16.68
N ILE A 200 -0.39 -0.28 -17.13
CA ILE A 200 -0.73 -1.42 -16.31
C ILE A 200 -0.01 -2.65 -16.84
N LEU A 201 0.90 -3.20 -16.05
CA LEU A 201 1.61 -4.43 -16.34
C LEU A 201 1.23 -5.51 -15.33
N VAL A 202 0.67 -6.60 -15.79
CA VAL A 202 0.33 -7.75 -14.95
C VAL A 202 1.04 -8.98 -15.45
N ARG A 203 1.75 -9.66 -14.53
CA ARG A 203 2.33 -10.97 -14.75
C ARG A 203 1.52 -12.02 -14.00
N LEU A 204 1.14 -13.09 -14.69
CA LEU A 204 0.34 -14.18 -14.17
C LEU A 204 1.03 -15.51 -14.47
N PRO A 205 0.86 -16.54 -13.63
CA PRO A 205 1.33 -17.89 -13.93
C PRO A 205 0.77 -18.41 -15.28
N GLU A 206 1.51 -19.26 -15.96
CA GLU A 206 1.07 -19.86 -17.22
C GLU A 206 -0.26 -20.61 -17.11
N ASN A 207 -0.48 -21.28 -15.98
CA ASN A 207 -1.67 -22.08 -15.67
C ASN A 207 -2.72 -21.31 -14.87
N VAL A 208 -2.79 -20.00 -15.03
CA VAL A 208 -3.79 -19.16 -14.34
C VAL A 208 -5.21 -19.53 -14.77
N ASP A 209 -6.14 -19.47 -13.82
CA ASP A 209 -7.56 -19.76 -14.00
C ASP A 209 -8.37 -18.48 -13.77
N ALA A 210 -8.68 -17.71 -14.83
CA ALA A 210 -9.33 -16.41 -14.71
C ALA A 210 -10.13 -16.00 -15.96
N ASP A 211 -11.26 -15.33 -15.74
CA ASP A 211 -11.93 -14.50 -16.75
C ASP A 211 -11.22 -13.13 -16.81
N VAL A 212 -10.75 -12.75 -18.00
CA VAL A 212 -10.01 -11.52 -18.23
C VAL A 212 -10.80 -10.53 -19.07
N SER A 213 -10.87 -9.29 -18.63
CA SER A 213 -11.46 -8.18 -19.36
C SER A 213 -10.61 -6.92 -19.24
N VAL A 214 -9.99 -6.49 -20.33
CA VAL A 214 -9.16 -5.29 -20.38
C VAL A 214 -9.75 -4.30 -21.37
N ARG A 215 -9.83 -3.03 -21.00
CA ARG A 215 -10.36 -1.96 -21.86
C ARG A 215 -9.42 -0.77 -21.88
N SER A 216 -9.25 -0.18 -23.07
CA SER A 216 -8.56 1.10 -23.23
C SER A 216 -9.27 1.95 -24.28
N THR A 217 -9.31 3.26 -24.07
CA THR A 217 -9.85 4.18 -25.08
C THR A 217 -8.85 4.40 -26.22
N SER A 218 -7.59 4.72 -25.91
CA SER A 218 -6.57 5.05 -26.91
C SER A 218 -5.23 4.30 -26.71
N GLY A 219 -5.03 3.65 -25.56
CA GLY A 219 -3.81 2.92 -25.23
C GLY A 219 -3.60 1.66 -26.08
N ARG A 220 -2.47 1.02 -25.89
CA ARG A 220 -2.13 -0.26 -26.49
C ARG A 220 -2.51 -1.39 -25.56
N LEU A 221 -3.06 -2.48 -26.10
CA LEU A 221 -3.35 -3.71 -25.35
C LEU A 221 -2.46 -4.83 -25.91
N MET A 222 -1.70 -5.48 -25.02
CA MET A 222 -0.80 -6.57 -25.36
C MET A 222 -0.99 -7.74 -24.41
N SER A 223 -0.86 -8.96 -24.93
CA SER A 223 -0.87 -10.18 -24.14
C SER A 223 0.06 -11.23 -24.74
N THR A 224 0.68 -12.04 -23.89
CA THR A 224 1.37 -13.27 -24.28
C THR A 224 0.48 -14.51 -24.12
N PHE A 225 -0.78 -14.36 -23.67
CA PHE A 225 -1.77 -15.43 -23.62
C PHE A 225 -2.52 -15.51 -24.94
N GLU A 226 -2.50 -16.68 -25.57
CA GLU A 226 -3.12 -16.90 -26.90
C GLU A 226 -4.66 -16.91 -26.82
N GLU A 227 -5.23 -17.19 -25.64
CA GLU A 227 -6.65 -17.27 -25.38
C GLU A 227 -7.31 -15.89 -25.24
N LEU A 228 -6.51 -14.81 -25.24
CA LEU A 228 -7.03 -13.45 -25.14
C LEU A 228 -7.13 -12.79 -26.52
N PHE A 229 -8.29 -12.36 -26.87
CA PHE A 229 -8.60 -11.77 -28.18
C PHE A 229 -8.78 -10.26 -28.08
N ASN A 230 -8.14 -9.55 -29.01
CA ASN A 230 -8.27 -8.11 -29.16
C ASN A 230 -9.44 -7.77 -30.10
N THR A 231 -10.33 -6.91 -29.62
CA THR A 231 -11.41 -6.33 -30.43
C THR A 231 -11.26 -4.80 -30.40
N SER A 232 -11.38 -4.17 -31.55
CA SER A 232 -11.32 -2.72 -31.68
C SER A 232 -12.63 -2.18 -32.25
N SER A 233 -13.22 -1.23 -31.55
CA SER A 233 -14.38 -0.46 -31.96
C SER A 233 -14.03 1.03 -31.98
N PRO A 234 -14.76 1.91 -32.68
CA PRO A 234 -14.48 3.33 -32.62
C PRO A 234 -14.45 3.86 -31.18
N GLY A 235 -13.28 4.37 -30.76
CA GLY A 235 -13.08 4.94 -29.42
C GLY A 235 -12.87 3.93 -28.29
N THR A 236 -12.80 2.62 -28.56
CA THR A 236 -12.56 1.62 -27.51
C THR A 236 -11.84 0.40 -28.04
N LYS A 237 -10.78 -0.01 -27.37
CA LYS A 237 -10.09 -1.28 -27.58
C LYS A 237 -10.39 -2.18 -26.39
N THR A 238 -10.70 -3.42 -26.65
CA THR A 238 -10.98 -4.42 -25.63
C THR A 238 -10.13 -5.67 -25.88
N MET A 239 -9.58 -6.21 -24.83
CA MET A 239 -8.93 -7.53 -24.84
C MET A 239 -9.63 -8.39 -23.80
N SER A 240 -10.17 -9.53 -24.19
CA SER A 240 -10.91 -10.39 -23.29
C SER A 240 -10.76 -11.85 -23.67
N GLY A 241 -10.96 -12.71 -22.70
CA GLY A 241 -10.95 -14.16 -22.88
C GLY A 241 -10.98 -14.86 -21.55
N ARG A 242 -11.01 -16.19 -21.62
CA ARG A 242 -11.00 -17.07 -20.47
C ARG A 242 -9.73 -17.88 -20.46
N LEU A 243 -8.99 -17.79 -19.36
CA LEU A 243 -7.82 -18.57 -19.07
C LEU A 243 -8.26 -19.73 -18.13
N GLY A 244 -7.96 -20.96 -18.52
CA GLY A 244 -8.42 -22.14 -17.76
C GLY A 244 -9.94 -22.22 -17.64
N GLY A 245 -10.47 -22.49 -16.47
CA GLY A 245 -11.90 -22.56 -16.16
C GLY A 245 -12.58 -21.21 -15.91
N GLY A 246 -11.82 -20.11 -15.76
CA GLY A 246 -12.36 -18.77 -15.50
C GLY A 246 -12.84 -18.55 -14.06
N MET A 247 -12.19 -19.16 -13.09
CA MET A 247 -12.61 -19.11 -11.69
C MET A 247 -12.37 -17.77 -11.02
N ALA A 248 -11.23 -17.12 -11.29
CA ALA A 248 -10.92 -15.78 -10.83
C ALA A 248 -11.39 -14.72 -11.84
N SER A 249 -11.34 -13.45 -11.48
CA SER A 249 -11.62 -12.34 -12.41
C SER A 249 -10.51 -11.30 -12.38
N LEU A 250 -10.07 -10.88 -13.58
CA LEU A 250 -9.14 -9.79 -13.76
C LEU A 250 -9.75 -8.74 -14.70
N SER A 251 -9.93 -7.54 -14.19
CA SER A 251 -10.39 -6.39 -14.94
C SER A 251 -9.36 -5.27 -14.92
N ALA A 252 -8.96 -4.77 -16.08
CA ALA A 252 -8.08 -3.61 -16.18
C ALA A 252 -8.68 -2.57 -17.12
N ILE A 253 -8.74 -1.31 -16.69
CA ILE A 253 -9.30 -0.21 -17.46
C ILE A 253 -8.31 0.96 -17.47
N THR A 254 -8.00 1.46 -18.66
CA THR A 254 -7.22 2.69 -18.83
C THR A 254 -7.84 3.58 -19.92
N VAL A 255 -7.55 4.86 -19.89
CA VAL A 255 -7.95 5.76 -20.98
C VAL A 255 -6.86 5.81 -22.05
N SER A 256 -5.61 6.06 -21.68
CA SER A 256 -4.50 6.24 -22.64
C SER A 256 -3.25 5.42 -22.34
N GLY A 257 -3.14 4.79 -21.18
CA GLY A 257 -1.99 3.95 -20.81
C GLY A 257 -1.95 2.63 -21.58
N GLU A 258 -0.79 2.04 -21.65
CA GLU A 258 -0.60 0.68 -22.15
C GLU A 258 -1.03 -0.35 -21.11
N VAL A 259 -1.68 -1.44 -21.54
CA VAL A 259 -1.96 -2.59 -20.68
C VAL A 259 -1.30 -3.83 -21.26
N ALA A 260 -0.43 -4.45 -20.49
CA ALA A 260 0.27 -5.67 -20.86
C ALA A 260 -0.02 -6.80 -19.85
N LEU A 261 -0.45 -7.95 -20.37
CA LEU A 261 -0.62 -9.18 -19.61
C LEU A 261 0.43 -10.19 -20.06
N LEU A 262 1.33 -10.55 -19.15
CA LEU A 262 2.47 -11.43 -19.44
C LEU A 262 2.35 -12.76 -18.71
N LYS A 263 2.76 -13.83 -19.37
CA LYS A 263 3.01 -15.12 -18.71
C LYS A 263 4.27 -15.02 -17.86
N GLY A 264 4.19 -15.42 -16.60
CA GLY A 264 5.36 -15.66 -15.76
C GLY A 264 6.10 -16.90 -16.21
N GLU A 265 7.42 -16.88 -16.17
CA GLU A 265 8.23 -18.09 -16.35
C GLU A 265 7.99 -19.02 -15.14
N LYS A 266 7.94 -20.34 -15.39
CA LYS A 266 7.98 -21.33 -14.29
C LYS A 266 9.35 -21.27 -13.65
N GLU A 267 9.44 -20.90 -12.38
CA GLU A 267 10.57 -21.34 -11.57
C GLU A 267 10.48 -22.82 -11.24
#